data_3a3dff647af90f89e483972e55218d30
#
_entry.id   3a3dff647af90f89e483972e55218d30
#
_cell.length_a   1.000
_cell.length_b   1.000
_cell.length_c   1.000
_cell.angle_alpha   90.00
_cell.angle_beta   90.00
_cell.angle_gamma   90.00
#
_symmetry.space_group_name_H-M   'P 1'
#
loop_
_entity.id
_entity.type
_entity.pdbx_description
1 polymer ?
#
loop_
_entity_poly.entity_id
_entity_poly.type
_entity_poly.pdbx_seq_one_letter_code
_entity_poly.pdbx_strand_id
1 'polypeptide(L)'
;MKFIILLFVNTLLFGCTTLPNSEEITTKYGKYSYHISGKGDYTIILESGAGDDMTEWESSLNHFENYAKVFTYNRAGFKGSKSHNKQRNAQVITVELRELLEEVNISPPYILVGHSLGGLYLRVFATTYPNEVTGVLQIDSTHHDIVKNCKISNDNPTGIPWWAFLLLPTAVKGESKGLCKSLNLAKNTNKFPKVPLVVLSSNKVPKSMEAKSTEWKTMQNQQKYLATLSPNSKHITCSSCGHYVHQDSPELIHEALNWIFEQLQSMEN
;
A
#
# COMPACT_ATOMS: atom_id res chain seq x y z
N MET A 1 9.94 -15.52 -19.71
CA MET A 1 8.62 -14.90 -19.83
C MET A 1 8.68 -13.58 -19.06
N LYS A 2 8.61 -12.45 -19.75
CA LYS A 2 8.74 -11.11 -19.16
C LYS A 2 7.38 -10.70 -18.64
N PHE A 3 7.20 -10.63 -17.34
CA PHE A 3 6.04 -9.98 -16.73
C PHE A 3 6.17 -8.48 -16.99
N ILE A 4 5.37 -7.96 -17.88
CA ILE A 4 5.14 -6.53 -17.97
C ILE A 4 4.15 -6.22 -16.83
N ILE A 5 4.65 -5.72 -15.71
CA ILE A 5 3.80 -4.99 -14.78
C ILE A 5 3.35 -3.77 -15.58
N LEU A 6 2.10 -3.76 -16.02
CA LEU A 6 1.47 -2.58 -16.61
C LEU A 6 1.35 -1.56 -15.47
N LEU A 7 2.41 -0.79 -15.25
CA LEU A 7 2.30 0.50 -14.60
C LEU A 7 1.44 1.36 -15.52
N PHE A 8 0.17 1.53 -15.19
CA PHE A 8 -0.64 2.59 -15.76
C PHE A 8 0.02 3.92 -15.37
N VAL A 9 0.82 4.43 -16.27
CA VAL A 9 1.24 5.84 -16.21
C VAL A 9 -0.02 6.64 -16.52
N ASN A 10 -0.74 7.03 -15.50
CA ASN A 10 -1.78 8.05 -15.64
C ASN A 10 -1.12 9.32 -16.17
N THR A 11 -1.56 9.72 -17.35
CA THR A 11 -1.06 10.89 -18.07
C THR A 11 -1.17 12.15 -17.23
N LEU A 12 -0.03 12.82 -17.13
CA LEU A 12 0.22 14.14 -16.58
C LEU A 12 -0.91 15.15 -16.88
N LEU A 13 -1.85 15.27 -15.99
CA LEU A 13 -2.54 16.53 -15.75
C LEU A 13 -1.83 17.17 -14.54
N PHE A 14 -1.20 18.31 -14.76
CA PHE A 14 -0.60 19.15 -13.71
C PHE A 14 -1.72 19.73 -12.83
N GLY A 15 -2.34 18.89 -12.01
CA GLY A 15 -3.19 19.30 -10.90
C GLY A 15 -2.36 19.42 -9.61
N CYS A 16 -2.85 20.12 -8.61
CA CYS A 16 -2.34 20.04 -7.25
C CYS A 16 -2.26 18.57 -6.84
N THR A 17 -1.08 18.09 -6.47
CA THR A 17 -0.82 16.68 -6.16
C THR A 17 -0.67 16.44 -4.67
N THR A 18 -1.32 17.29 -3.90
CA THR A 18 -1.54 17.13 -2.47
C THR A 18 -3.01 17.32 -2.18
N LEU A 19 -3.52 16.60 -1.19
CA LEU A 19 -4.89 16.79 -0.72
C LEU A 19 -5.07 18.22 -0.16
N PRO A 20 -6.29 18.78 -0.18
CA PRO A 20 -6.57 20.03 0.52
C PRO A 20 -6.12 19.97 1.98
N ASN A 21 -5.58 21.07 2.51
CA ASN A 21 -5.06 21.15 3.89
C ASN A 21 -3.91 20.18 4.20
N SER A 22 -3.17 19.75 3.19
CA SER A 22 -1.92 19.01 3.40
C SER A 22 -0.87 19.91 4.01
N GLU A 23 -0.08 19.32 4.90
CA GLU A 23 1.02 19.98 5.60
C GLU A 23 2.36 19.40 5.18
N GLU A 24 3.45 20.05 5.58
CA GLU A 24 4.81 19.58 5.33
C GLU A 24 5.60 19.59 6.64
N ILE A 25 6.40 18.56 6.83
CA ILE A 25 7.29 18.45 7.98
C ILE A 25 8.67 17.96 7.57
N THR A 26 9.69 18.36 8.31
CA THR A 26 11.06 17.86 8.12
C THR A 26 11.40 16.94 9.29
N THR A 27 11.73 15.70 8.98
CA THR A 27 12.21 14.68 9.91
C THR A 27 13.73 14.48 9.71
N LYS A 28 14.35 13.65 10.53
CA LYS A 28 15.78 13.27 10.33
C LYS A 28 16.04 12.54 9.01
N TYR A 29 15.00 11.96 8.38
CA TYR A 29 15.13 11.25 7.10
C TYR A 29 14.85 12.11 5.89
N GLY A 30 14.17 13.24 6.06
CA GLY A 30 13.85 14.15 4.96
C GLY A 30 12.62 15.01 5.21
N LYS A 31 12.15 15.64 4.15
CA LYS A 31 10.92 16.42 4.15
C LYS A 31 9.77 15.58 3.59
N TYR A 32 8.61 15.67 4.20
CA TYR A 32 7.41 14.93 3.80
C TYR A 32 6.18 15.83 3.76
N SER A 33 5.39 15.67 2.71
CA SER A 33 4.01 16.17 2.63
C SER A 33 3.07 15.10 3.19
N TYR A 34 2.15 15.51 4.05
CA TYR A 34 1.19 14.61 4.69
C TYR A 34 -0.17 15.29 4.85
N HIS A 35 -1.19 14.49 5.13
CA HIS A 35 -2.54 14.95 5.42
C HIS A 35 -3.10 14.15 6.58
N ILE A 36 -3.75 14.86 7.50
CA ILE A 36 -4.48 14.29 8.65
C ILE A 36 -5.91 14.78 8.60
N SER A 37 -6.85 13.84 8.75
CA SER A 37 -8.28 14.15 8.82
C SER A 37 -9.01 13.15 9.71
N GLY A 38 -10.33 13.25 9.80
CA GLY A 38 -11.12 12.38 10.67
C GLY A 38 -10.83 12.57 12.15
N LYS A 39 -11.44 11.73 12.99
CA LYS A 39 -11.28 11.73 14.47
C LYS A 39 -11.51 10.34 15.02
N GLY A 40 -10.99 10.05 16.22
CA GLY A 40 -11.19 8.77 16.91
C GLY A 40 -9.94 8.32 17.65
N ASP A 41 -10.07 7.22 18.36
CA ASP A 41 -9.00 6.65 19.18
C ASP A 41 -7.99 5.84 18.35
N TYR A 42 -8.44 5.30 17.23
CA TYR A 42 -7.59 4.61 16.26
C TYR A 42 -7.12 5.57 15.18
N THR A 43 -5.98 5.25 14.58
CA THR A 43 -5.52 5.94 13.36
C THR A 43 -5.42 4.95 12.20
N ILE A 44 -6.11 5.25 11.11
CA ILE A 44 -5.97 4.57 9.83
C ILE A 44 -4.81 5.20 9.07
N ILE A 45 -3.82 4.37 8.71
CA ILE A 45 -2.66 4.77 7.89
C ILE A 45 -2.91 4.31 6.46
N LEU A 46 -3.00 5.26 5.51
CA LEU A 46 -3.20 4.97 4.10
C LEU A 46 -1.86 5.01 3.35
N GLU A 47 -1.52 3.90 2.68
CA GLU A 47 -0.29 3.76 1.90
C GLU A 47 -0.62 3.48 0.43
N SER A 48 -0.22 4.42 -0.45
CA SER A 48 -0.56 4.43 -1.87
C SER A 48 0.18 3.39 -2.69
N GLY A 49 -0.36 3.08 -3.87
CA GLY A 49 0.21 2.16 -4.85
C GLY A 49 1.54 2.61 -5.47
N ALA A 50 2.06 1.82 -6.38
CA ALA A 50 3.27 2.16 -7.13
C ALA A 50 2.99 3.30 -8.12
N GLY A 51 3.73 4.39 -8.01
CA GLY A 51 3.57 5.55 -8.88
C GLY A 51 2.50 6.53 -8.42
N ASP A 52 1.72 6.18 -7.40
CA ASP A 52 0.68 7.02 -6.84
C ASP A 52 1.18 7.81 -5.61
N ASP A 53 0.59 8.97 -5.41
CA ASP A 53 0.77 9.83 -4.25
C ASP A 53 -0.50 9.83 -3.37
N MET A 54 -0.55 10.62 -2.30
CA MET A 54 -1.69 10.64 -1.38
C MET A 54 -3.02 11.05 -2.01
N THR A 55 -3.01 11.66 -3.22
CA THR A 55 -4.26 12.02 -3.93
C THR A 55 -5.00 10.81 -4.48
N GLU A 56 -4.35 9.64 -4.54
CA GLU A 56 -5.02 8.36 -4.81
C GLU A 56 -6.26 8.16 -3.94
N TRP A 57 -6.22 8.65 -2.71
CA TRP A 57 -7.25 8.47 -1.70
C TRP A 57 -8.37 9.52 -1.72
N GLU A 58 -8.22 10.61 -2.52
CA GLU A 58 -9.11 11.77 -2.48
C GLU A 58 -10.60 11.40 -2.60
N SER A 59 -10.93 10.54 -3.55
CA SER A 59 -12.33 10.13 -3.79
C SER A 59 -12.90 9.18 -2.71
N SER A 60 -12.04 8.53 -1.92
CA SER A 60 -12.44 7.56 -0.90
C SER A 60 -12.11 7.99 0.53
N LEU A 61 -11.46 9.15 0.72
CA LEU A 61 -10.96 9.59 2.01
C LEU A 61 -12.06 9.67 3.08
N ASN A 62 -13.22 10.24 2.73
CA ASN A 62 -14.38 10.36 3.63
C ASN A 62 -14.90 9.00 4.13
N HIS A 63 -14.70 7.93 3.38
CA HIS A 63 -15.13 6.59 3.80
C HIS A 63 -14.27 6.07 4.95
N PHE A 64 -13.00 6.47 5.04
CA PHE A 64 -12.12 6.14 6.16
C PHE A 64 -12.33 7.07 7.35
N GLU A 65 -12.55 8.36 7.10
CA GLU A 65 -12.78 9.41 8.13
C GLU A 65 -14.00 9.14 9.02
N ASN A 66 -14.99 8.42 8.49
CA ASN A 66 -16.17 8.01 9.24
C ASN A 66 -15.88 7.00 10.37
N TYR A 67 -14.72 6.36 10.36
CA TYR A 67 -14.33 5.31 11.30
C TYR A 67 -13.26 5.75 12.30
N ALA A 68 -12.30 6.57 11.87
CA ALA A 68 -11.14 6.88 12.68
C ALA A 68 -10.44 8.17 12.21
N LYS A 69 -9.41 8.58 12.94
CA LYS A 69 -8.42 9.51 12.41
C LYS A 69 -7.72 8.86 11.20
N VAL A 70 -7.48 9.64 10.17
CA VAL A 70 -6.83 9.18 8.93
C VAL A 70 -5.52 9.92 8.74
N PHE A 71 -4.49 9.19 8.42
CA PHE A 71 -3.19 9.72 8.02
C PHE A 71 -2.81 9.18 6.65
N THR A 72 -2.41 10.06 5.75
CA THR A 72 -1.78 9.70 4.47
C THR A 72 -0.64 10.65 4.16
N TYR A 73 0.28 10.26 3.29
CA TYR A 73 1.47 11.02 3.01
C TYR A 73 2.03 10.72 1.61
N ASN A 74 2.86 11.61 1.12
CA ASN A 74 3.64 11.35 -0.08
C ASN A 74 4.96 10.68 0.29
N ARG A 75 5.20 9.48 -0.23
CA ARG A 75 6.52 8.84 -0.10
C ARG A 75 7.61 9.71 -0.73
N ALA A 76 8.82 9.62 -0.22
CA ALA A 76 9.94 10.39 -0.73
C ALA A 76 10.18 10.17 -2.24
N GLY A 77 10.28 11.28 -2.96
CA GLY A 77 10.39 11.35 -4.41
C GLY A 77 9.08 11.67 -5.11
N PHE A 78 7.94 11.61 -4.40
CA PHE A 78 6.68 12.19 -4.82
C PHE A 78 6.58 13.65 -4.37
N LYS A 79 5.63 14.42 -4.96
CA LYS A 79 5.54 15.87 -4.76
C LYS A 79 5.50 16.27 -3.28
N GLY A 80 6.29 17.30 -2.94
CA GLY A 80 6.44 17.80 -1.58
C GLY A 80 7.34 16.95 -0.68
N SER A 81 7.69 15.72 -1.09
CA SER A 81 8.45 14.80 -0.26
C SER A 81 9.80 14.46 -0.86
N LYS A 82 10.84 14.44 0.01
CA LYS A 82 12.21 14.13 -0.36
C LYS A 82 12.93 13.48 0.81
N SER A 83 13.57 12.34 0.58
CA SER A 83 14.41 11.67 1.58
C SER A 83 15.89 11.87 1.30
N HIS A 84 16.71 11.84 2.35
CA HIS A 84 18.16 11.73 2.28
C HIS A 84 18.61 10.33 1.85
N ASN A 85 17.77 9.31 2.07
CA ASN A 85 18.01 7.94 1.62
C ASN A 85 17.82 7.82 0.11
N LYS A 86 18.83 7.30 -0.57
CA LYS A 86 18.76 7.01 -2.02
C LYS A 86 18.07 5.68 -2.31
N GLN A 87 18.08 4.74 -1.36
CA GLN A 87 17.42 3.45 -1.49
C GLN A 87 15.92 3.58 -1.18
N ARG A 88 15.08 2.99 -2.02
CA ARG A 88 13.61 3.02 -1.87
C ARG A 88 13.07 1.60 -1.82
N ASN A 89 13.37 0.86 -0.76
CA ASN A 89 12.81 -0.47 -0.48
C ASN A 89 11.90 -0.42 0.76
N ALA A 90 11.12 -1.46 0.96
CA ALA A 90 10.12 -1.54 2.04
C ALA A 90 10.69 -1.25 3.43
N GLN A 91 11.93 -1.68 3.73
CA GLN A 91 12.55 -1.42 5.03
C GLN A 91 12.79 0.08 5.26
N VAL A 92 13.32 0.77 4.24
CA VAL A 92 13.57 2.22 4.33
C VAL A 92 12.26 2.98 4.44
N ILE A 93 11.26 2.64 3.61
CA ILE A 93 9.94 3.27 3.64
C ILE A 93 9.26 3.05 5.00
N THR A 94 9.32 1.84 5.55
CA THR A 94 8.78 1.51 6.88
C THR A 94 9.38 2.37 8.00
N VAL A 95 10.69 2.54 8.01
CA VAL A 95 11.40 3.34 9.04
C VAL A 95 11.08 4.82 8.87
N GLU A 96 11.03 5.33 7.64
CA GLU A 96 10.67 6.72 7.35
C GLU A 96 9.21 7.02 7.74
N LEU A 97 8.28 6.11 7.45
CA LEU A 97 6.88 6.26 7.84
C LEU A 97 6.72 6.30 9.37
N ARG A 98 7.36 5.38 10.09
CA ARG A 98 7.27 5.36 11.55
C ARG A 98 7.79 6.65 12.19
N GLU A 99 8.94 7.12 11.72
CA GLU A 99 9.49 8.41 12.17
C GLU A 99 8.55 9.58 11.85
N LEU A 100 7.97 9.58 10.65
CA LEU A 100 7.02 10.63 10.26
C LEU A 100 5.81 10.65 11.18
N LEU A 101 5.25 9.49 11.54
CA LEU A 101 4.13 9.38 12.47
C LEU A 101 4.51 9.91 13.87
N GLU A 102 5.71 9.61 14.36
CA GLU A 102 6.23 10.13 15.62
C GLU A 102 6.35 11.65 15.60
N GLU A 103 6.91 12.23 14.53
CA GLU A 103 7.11 13.69 14.40
C GLU A 103 5.81 14.48 14.31
N VAL A 104 4.76 13.88 13.73
CA VAL A 104 3.42 14.50 13.66
C VAL A 104 2.53 14.12 14.85
N ASN A 105 3.09 13.51 15.90
CA ASN A 105 2.40 13.10 17.13
C ASN A 105 1.22 12.14 16.89
N ILE A 106 1.37 11.22 15.96
CA ILE A 106 0.42 10.13 15.76
C ILE A 106 0.98 8.86 16.41
N SER A 107 0.31 8.44 17.48
CA SER A 107 0.70 7.27 18.27
C SER A 107 -0.12 6.04 17.88
N PRO A 108 0.43 4.81 18.03
CA PRO A 108 -0.36 3.58 17.87
C PRO A 108 -1.47 3.48 18.95
N PRO A 109 -2.49 2.63 18.72
CA PRO A 109 -2.52 1.56 17.72
C PRO A 109 -2.97 2.02 16.32
N TYR A 110 -2.39 1.38 15.28
CA TYR A 110 -2.68 1.71 13.87
C TYR A 110 -3.54 0.64 13.20
N ILE A 111 -4.46 1.09 12.34
CA ILE A 111 -5.09 0.25 11.31
C ILE A 111 -4.40 0.57 9.99
N LEU A 112 -3.74 -0.40 9.41
CA LEU A 112 -2.95 -0.23 8.18
C LEU A 112 -3.82 -0.53 6.96
N VAL A 113 -3.93 0.42 6.04
CA VAL A 113 -4.67 0.28 4.78
C VAL A 113 -3.72 0.53 3.61
N GLY A 114 -3.42 -0.49 2.84
CA GLY A 114 -2.47 -0.39 1.75
C GLY A 114 -3.00 -0.89 0.42
N HIS A 115 -2.90 -0.04 -0.60
CA HIS A 115 -3.23 -0.40 -1.98
C HIS A 115 -1.99 -0.90 -2.73
N SER A 116 -2.17 -1.99 -3.51
CA SER A 116 -1.15 -2.46 -4.43
C SER A 116 0.23 -2.63 -3.77
N LEU A 117 1.27 -1.91 -4.23
CA LEU A 117 2.61 -1.92 -3.66
C LEU A 117 2.64 -1.34 -2.23
N GLY A 118 1.76 -0.38 -1.92
CA GLY A 118 1.58 0.14 -0.56
C GLY A 118 1.19 -0.95 0.44
N GLY A 119 0.33 -1.87 0.05
CA GLY A 119 -0.01 -3.02 0.88
C GLY A 119 1.18 -3.93 1.18
N LEU A 120 2.11 -4.07 0.23
CA LEU A 120 3.37 -4.79 0.49
C LEU A 120 4.25 -4.03 1.51
N TYR A 121 4.36 -2.71 1.40
CA TYR A 121 5.13 -1.90 2.33
C TYR A 121 4.55 -1.98 3.75
N LEU A 122 3.23 -1.88 3.89
CA LEU A 122 2.56 -1.99 5.19
C LEU A 122 2.62 -3.40 5.79
N ARG A 123 2.73 -4.46 4.99
CA ARG A 123 3.05 -5.80 5.52
C ARG A 123 4.43 -5.83 6.16
N VAL A 124 5.42 -5.18 5.55
CA VAL A 124 6.77 -5.06 6.14
C VAL A 124 6.72 -4.20 7.41
N PHE A 125 5.93 -3.14 7.42
CA PHE A 125 5.67 -2.35 8.63
C PHE A 125 5.08 -3.22 9.75
N ALA A 126 3.99 -3.95 9.47
CA ALA A 126 3.31 -4.81 10.44
C ALA A 126 4.22 -5.92 11.00
N THR A 127 5.12 -6.48 10.18
CA THR A 127 6.08 -7.49 10.66
C THR A 127 7.26 -6.88 11.43
N THR A 128 7.59 -5.61 11.19
CA THR A 128 8.67 -4.89 11.87
C THR A 128 8.21 -4.34 13.21
N TYR A 129 6.98 -3.81 13.27
CA TYR A 129 6.38 -3.17 14.44
C TYR A 129 5.04 -3.82 14.82
N PRO A 130 5.01 -5.14 15.12
CA PRO A 130 3.76 -5.88 15.29
C PRO A 130 2.89 -5.39 16.46
N ASN A 131 3.50 -4.78 17.49
CA ASN A 131 2.80 -4.27 18.67
C ASN A 131 2.16 -2.87 18.43
N GLU A 132 2.45 -2.24 17.30
CA GLU A 132 1.89 -0.94 16.93
C GLU A 132 0.65 -1.08 16.03
N VAL A 133 0.34 -2.30 15.56
CA VAL A 133 -0.72 -2.59 14.59
C VAL A 133 -1.86 -3.35 15.24
N THR A 134 -3.08 -2.86 15.04
CA THR A 134 -4.28 -3.49 15.59
C THR A 134 -5.24 -4.01 14.51
N GLY A 135 -5.10 -3.59 13.25
CA GLY A 135 -5.91 -4.08 12.13
C GLY A 135 -5.20 -3.84 10.79
N VAL A 136 -5.54 -4.62 9.76
CA VAL A 136 -4.95 -4.49 8.42
C VAL A 136 -6.01 -4.67 7.34
N LEU A 137 -6.04 -3.74 6.38
CA LEU A 137 -6.80 -3.86 5.14
C LEU A 137 -5.83 -3.82 3.95
N GLN A 138 -5.78 -4.90 3.20
CA GLN A 138 -4.98 -5.04 1.97
C GLN A 138 -5.91 -4.87 0.76
N ILE A 139 -5.71 -3.84 -0.04
CA ILE A 139 -6.53 -3.55 -1.22
C ILE A 139 -5.75 -3.93 -2.49
N ASP A 140 -6.17 -4.98 -3.15
CA ASP A 140 -5.56 -5.57 -4.36
C ASP A 140 -4.02 -5.58 -4.29
N SER A 141 -3.52 -6.00 -3.14
CA SER A 141 -2.15 -5.79 -2.69
C SER A 141 -1.15 -6.67 -3.43
N THR A 142 0.05 -6.12 -3.66
CA THR A 142 1.16 -6.83 -4.30
C THR A 142 1.64 -8.02 -3.47
N HIS A 143 1.60 -9.22 -4.05
CA HIS A 143 2.16 -10.43 -3.43
C HIS A 143 3.68 -10.47 -3.58
N HIS A 144 4.38 -11.08 -2.62
CA HIS A 144 5.85 -11.16 -2.66
C HIS A 144 6.41 -12.01 -3.82
N ASP A 145 5.63 -12.90 -4.42
CA ASP A 145 6.03 -13.72 -5.57
C ASP A 145 5.50 -13.17 -6.91
N ILE A 146 5.09 -11.89 -6.97
CA ILE A 146 4.62 -11.26 -8.22
C ILE A 146 5.71 -11.27 -9.31
N VAL A 147 6.97 -11.19 -8.93
CA VAL A 147 8.13 -11.30 -9.82
C VAL A 147 8.90 -12.57 -9.49
N LYS A 148 8.84 -13.55 -10.40
CA LYS A 148 9.57 -14.81 -10.26
C LYS A 148 11.09 -14.55 -10.36
N ASN A 149 11.86 -15.20 -9.46
CA ASN A 149 13.33 -15.11 -9.46
C ASN A 149 13.87 -13.67 -9.38
N CYS A 150 13.21 -12.82 -8.60
CA CYS A 150 13.59 -11.42 -8.41
C CYS A 150 14.96 -11.35 -7.71
N LYS A 151 15.99 -10.87 -8.43
CA LYS A 151 17.34 -10.72 -7.89
C LYS A 151 17.53 -9.30 -7.37
N ILE A 152 18.06 -9.15 -6.16
CA ILE A 152 18.31 -7.84 -5.52
C ILE A 152 19.28 -6.97 -6.34
N SER A 153 20.20 -7.60 -7.10
CA SER A 153 21.12 -6.92 -8.00
C SER A 153 20.49 -6.44 -9.30
N ASN A 154 19.19 -6.69 -9.53
CA ASN A 154 18.51 -6.26 -10.74
C ASN A 154 17.95 -4.85 -10.56
N ASP A 155 18.55 -3.87 -11.21
CA ASP A 155 18.14 -2.46 -11.18
C ASP A 155 16.81 -2.19 -11.91
N ASN A 156 16.33 -3.14 -12.70
CA ASN A 156 15.05 -3.04 -13.42
C ASN A 156 14.29 -4.38 -13.39
N PRO A 157 13.81 -4.82 -12.22
CA PRO A 157 13.11 -6.08 -12.08
C PRO A 157 11.73 -6.09 -12.77
N THR A 158 11.18 -4.93 -13.06
CA THR A 158 9.88 -4.76 -13.73
C THR A 158 9.95 -5.12 -15.22
N GLY A 159 11.15 -5.20 -15.81
CA GLY A 159 11.34 -5.50 -17.23
C GLY A 159 10.88 -4.39 -18.18
N ILE A 160 10.66 -3.19 -17.68
CA ILE A 160 10.36 -1.99 -18.47
C ILE A 160 11.55 -1.76 -19.43
N PRO A 161 11.33 -1.48 -20.73
CA PRO A 161 12.42 -1.15 -21.65
C PRO A 161 13.29 -0.02 -21.08
N TRP A 162 14.61 -0.09 -21.22
CA TRP A 162 15.54 0.85 -20.60
C TRP A 162 15.24 2.31 -20.93
N TRP A 163 14.83 2.59 -22.18
CA TRP A 163 14.47 3.94 -22.62
C TRP A 163 13.19 4.45 -21.93
N ALA A 164 12.19 3.60 -21.75
CA ALA A 164 10.97 3.94 -21.01
C ALA A 164 11.25 4.10 -19.51
N PHE A 165 12.14 3.26 -18.94
CA PHE A 165 12.59 3.38 -17.56
C PHE A 165 13.27 4.72 -17.30
N LEU A 166 14.03 5.27 -18.25
CA LEU A 166 14.66 6.59 -18.12
C LEU A 166 13.62 7.73 -18.02
N LEU A 167 12.43 7.57 -18.59
CA LEU A 167 11.35 8.56 -18.56
C LEU A 167 10.51 8.52 -17.27
N LEU A 168 10.63 7.47 -16.45
CA LEU A 168 9.88 7.37 -15.20
C LEU A 168 10.30 8.46 -14.19
N PRO A 169 9.37 8.90 -13.32
CA PRO A 169 9.69 9.75 -12.18
C PRO A 169 10.77 9.12 -11.29
N THR A 170 11.57 9.97 -10.63
CA THR A 170 12.67 9.51 -9.77
C THR A 170 12.20 8.58 -8.65
N ALA A 171 11.03 8.88 -8.06
CA ALA A 171 10.41 8.03 -7.05
C ALA A 171 10.17 6.60 -7.57
N VAL A 172 9.47 6.49 -8.71
CA VAL A 172 9.14 5.21 -9.34
C VAL A 172 10.39 4.41 -9.71
N LYS A 173 11.44 5.08 -10.23
CA LYS A 173 12.75 4.45 -10.48
C LYS A 173 13.36 3.89 -9.21
N GLY A 174 13.33 4.67 -8.12
CA GLY A 174 13.86 4.26 -6.82
C GLY A 174 13.13 3.04 -6.27
N GLU A 175 11.80 3.06 -6.27
CA GLU A 175 10.95 1.95 -5.81
C GLU A 175 11.12 0.70 -6.69
N SER A 176 11.20 0.86 -8.02
CA SER A 176 11.49 -0.25 -8.94
C SER A 176 12.83 -0.92 -8.63
N LYS A 177 13.90 -0.15 -8.41
CA LYS A 177 15.22 -0.68 -8.01
C LYS A 177 15.17 -1.39 -6.65
N GLY A 178 14.37 -0.89 -5.71
CA GLY A 178 14.16 -1.48 -4.39
C GLY A 178 13.20 -2.67 -4.36
N LEU A 179 12.48 -2.96 -5.45
CA LEU A 179 11.37 -3.91 -5.48
C LEU A 179 11.78 -5.32 -5.03
N CYS A 180 12.84 -5.90 -5.58
CA CYS A 180 13.25 -7.25 -5.21
C CYS A 180 13.61 -7.38 -3.73
N LYS A 181 14.24 -6.36 -3.14
CA LYS A 181 14.50 -6.33 -1.70
C LYS A 181 13.20 -6.24 -0.92
N SER A 182 12.26 -5.43 -1.37
CA SER A 182 10.93 -5.31 -0.75
C SER A 182 10.14 -6.62 -0.78
N LEU A 183 10.13 -7.31 -1.93
CA LEU A 183 9.49 -8.61 -2.08
C LEU A 183 10.10 -9.66 -1.13
N ASN A 184 11.44 -9.69 -1.02
CA ASN A 184 12.13 -10.61 -0.10
C ASN A 184 11.81 -10.32 1.38
N LEU A 185 11.73 -9.06 1.78
CA LEU A 185 11.33 -8.68 3.14
C LEU A 185 9.90 -9.11 3.44
N ALA A 186 8.98 -8.93 2.48
CA ALA A 186 7.58 -9.30 2.62
C ALA A 186 7.31 -10.82 2.61
N LYS A 187 8.30 -11.66 2.27
CA LYS A 187 8.23 -13.12 2.45
C LYS A 187 8.30 -13.54 3.91
N ASN A 188 8.97 -12.77 4.75
CA ASN A 188 9.12 -13.08 6.16
C ASN A 188 7.87 -12.65 6.94
N THR A 189 6.89 -13.54 6.98
CA THR A 189 5.59 -13.30 7.63
C THR A 189 5.50 -13.87 9.06
N ASN A 190 6.56 -14.48 9.58
CA ASN A 190 6.54 -15.14 10.89
C ASN A 190 6.22 -14.22 12.07
N LYS A 191 6.41 -12.91 11.88
CA LYS A 191 6.11 -11.86 12.87
C LYS A 191 4.89 -11.03 12.51
N PHE A 192 4.12 -11.43 11.49
CA PHE A 192 2.89 -10.71 11.16
C PHE A 192 1.93 -10.81 12.36
N PRO A 193 1.36 -9.68 12.82
CA PRO A 193 0.53 -9.68 14.01
C PRO A 193 -0.76 -10.49 13.81
N LYS A 194 -1.26 -11.10 14.89
CA LYS A 194 -2.53 -11.85 14.88
C LYS A 194 -3.72 -10.90 15.06
N VAL A 195 -3.84 -9.92 14.18
CA VAL A 195 -4.87 -8.88 14.20
C VAL A 195 -5.93 -9.15 13.13
N PRO A 196 -7.11 -8.53 13.21
CA PRO A 196 -8.08 -8.53 12.13
C PRO A 196 -7.44 -8.12 10.80
N LEU A 197 -7.57 -8.96 9.79
CA LEU A 197 -7.03 -8.77 8.45
C LEU A 197 -8.13 -8.91 7.41
N VAL A 198 -8.37 -7.87 6.62
CA VAL A 198 -9.20 -7.98 5.42
C VAL A 198 -8.31 -7.89 4.18
N VAL A 199 -8.51 -8.82 3.25
CA VAL A 199 -7.97 -8.73 1.89
C VAL A 199 -9.14 -8.44 0.96
N LEU A 200 -9.11 -7.28 0.34
CA LEU A 200 -10.08 -6.84 -0.65
C LEU A 200 -9.41 -6.88 -2.03
N SER A 201 -9.87 -7.74 -2.92
CA SER A 201 -9.21 -7.94 -4.21
C SER A 201 -10.15 -7.78 -5.40
N SER A 202 -9.62 -7.27 -6.52
CA SER A 202 -10.26 -7.29 -7.80
C SER A 202 -10.39 -8.73 -8.32
N ASN A 203 -11.54 -9.09 -8.88
CA ASN A 203 -11.75 -10.34 -9.62
C ASN A 203 -12.17 -10.08 -11.08
N LYS A 204 -12.14 -8.83 -11.53
CA LYS A 204 -12.35 -8.45 -12.92
C LYS A 204 -11.10 -8.72 -13.74
N VAL A 205 -11.20 -9.64 -14.68
CA VAL A 205 -10.07 -9.97 -15.57
C VAL A 205 -9.70 -8.73 -16.40
N PRO A 206 -8.47 -8.19 -16.29
CA PRO A 206 -8.04 -7.11 -17.16
C PRO A 206 -7.98 -7.57 -18.61
N LYS A 207 -8.37 -6.72 -19.57
CA LYS A 207 -8.30 -7.04 -21.01
C LYS A 207 -6.92 -7.56 -21.44
N SER A 208 -5.85 -7.01 -20.88
CA SER A 208 -4.47 -7.45 -21.11
C SER A 208 -4.16 -8.85 -20.58
N MET A 209 -5.02 -9.42 -19.75
CA MET A 209 -4.87 -10.73 -19.11
C MET A 209 -5.88 -11.78 -19.62
N GLU A 210 -6.83 -11.40 -20.47
CA GLU A 210 -7.85 -12.33 -21.00
C GLU A 210 -7.24 -13.55 -21.67
N ALA A 211 -6.15 -13.37 -22.43
CA ALA A 211 -5.40 -14.46 -23.07
C ALA A 211 -4.42 -15.18 -22.11
N LYS A 212 -4.33 -14.77 -20.83
CA LYS A 212 -3.36 -15.24 -19.84
C LYS A 212 -4.07 -15.83 -18.62
N SER A 213 -4.98 -16.76 -18.83
CA SER A 213 -5.82 -17.33 -17.76
C SER A 213 -5.02 -17.95 -16.60
N THR A 214 -3.83 -18.50 -16.86
CA THR A 214 -2.94 -19.08 -15.84
C THR A 214 -2.31 -18.02 -14.96
N GLU A 215 -1.83 -16.93 -15.55
CA GLU A 215 -1.27 -15.78 -14.79
C GLU A 215 -2.35 -15.14 -13.93
N TRP A 216 -3.55 -14.95 -14.46
CA TRP A 216 -4.66 -14.42 -13.68
C TRP A 216 -5.04 -15.32 -12.50
N LYS A 217 -5.17 -16.62 -12.71
CA LYS A 217 -5.40 -17.58 -11.63
C LYS A 217 -4.29 -17.52 -10.58
N THR A 218 -3.04 -17.35 -10.99
CA THR A 218 -1.91 -17.19 -10.07
C THR A 218 -2.08 -15.94 -9.21
N MET A 219 -2.45 -14.80 -9.79
CA MET A 219 -2.70 -13.57 -9.04
C MET A 219 -3.85 -13.75 -8.04
N GLN A 220 -4.96 -14.39 -8.44
CA GLN A 220 -6.07 -14.69 -7.53
C GLN A 220 -5.65 -15.58 -6.36
N ASN A 221 -4.83 -16.60 -6.61
CA ASN A 221 -4.30 -17.45 -5.54
C ASN A 221 -3.35 -16.67 -4.61
N GLN A 222 -2.61 -15.71 -5.13
CA GLN A 222 -1.77 -14.82 -4.34
C GLN A 222 -2.60 -13.95 -3.39
N GLN A 223 -3.75 -13.42 -3.84
CA GLN A 223 -4.66 -12.66 -2.96
C GLN A 223 -5.24 -13.56 -1.86
N LYS A 224 -5.66 -14.78 -2.19
CA LYS A 224 -6.10 -15.78 -1.19
C LYS A 224 -5.02 -16.09 -0.16
N TYR A 225 -3.75 -16.22 -0.60
CA TYR A 225 -2.64 -16.41 0.31
C TYR A 225 -2.49 -15.25 1.29
N LEU A 226 -2.64 -14.00 0.84
CA LEU A 226 -2.54 -12.84 1.74
C LEU A 226 -3.55 -12.92 2.90
N ALA A 227 -4.73 -13.47 2.68
CA ALA A 227 -5.71 -13.68 3.74
C ALA A 227 -5.28 -14.75 4.77
N THR A 228 -4.28 -15.57 4.49
CA THR A 228 -3.76 -16.55 5.46
C THR A 228 -2.72 -15.98 6.42
N LEU A 229 -2.34 -14.71 6.29
CA LEU A 229 -1.33 -14.06 7.14
C LEU A 229 -1.79 -13.86 8.59
N SER A 230 -3.09 -13.77 8.82
CA SER A 230 -3.67 -13.74 10.16
C SER A 230 -4.72 -14.87 10.31
N PRO A 231 -4.81 -15.51 11.48
CA PRO A 231 -5.88 -16.48 11.76
C PRO A 231 -7.27 -15.80 11.85
N ASN A 232 -7.31 -14.49 12.14
CA ASN A 232 -8.52 -13.68 12.13
C ASN A 232 -8.54 -12.85 10.84
N SER A 233 -9.08 -13.44 9.77
CA SER A 233 -9.05 -12.81 8.46
C SER A 233 -10.33 -13.02 7.64
N LYS A 234 -10.60 -12.07 6.74
CA LYS A 234 -11.69 -12.12 5.75
C LYS A 234 -11.13 -11.79 4.37
N HIS A 235 -11.54 -12.53 3.34
CA HIS A 235 -11.23 -12.21 1.95
C HIS A 235 -12.51 -11.78 1.22
N ILE A 236 -12.53 -10.56 0.72
CA ILE A 236 -13.62 -9.96 -0.04
C ILE A 236 -13.15 -9.81 -1.49
N THR A 237 -13.96 -10.23 -2.45
CA THR A 237 -13.64 -10.13 -3.87
C THR A 237 -14.66 -9.25 -4.60
N CYS A 238 -14.19 -8.31 -5.41
CA CYS A 238 -15.01 -7.49 -6.27
C CYS A 238 -14.95 -7.97 -7.72
N SER A 239 -16.07 -8.47 -8.25
CA SER A 239 -16.12 -8.98 -9.63
C SER A 239 -16.23 -7.89 -10.71
N SER A 240 -16.68 -6.70 -10.34
CA SER A 240 -16.86 -5.54 -11.23
C SER A 240 -15.71 -4.53 -11.18
N CYS A 241 -14.90 -4.55 -10.10
CA CYS A 241 -13.85 -3.56 -9.85
C CYS A 241 -12.58 -3.86 -10.66
N GLY A 242 -11.90 -2.79 -11.09
CA GLY A 242 -10.52 -2.83 -11.51
C GLY A 242 -9.53 -2.87 -10.35
N HIS A 243 -8.28 -2.48 -10.61
CA HIS A 243 -7.21 -2.48 -9.60
C HIS A 243 -7.46 -1.50 -8.43
N TYR A 244 -8.13 -0.39 -8.70
CA TYR A 244 -8.48 0.61 -7.68
C TYR A 244 -9.83 0.30 -7.03
N VAL A 245 -9.93 -0.83 -6.34
CA VAL A 245 -11.18 -1.32 -5.75
C VAL A 245 -11.82 -0.30 -4.81
N HIS A 246 -11.02 0.46 -4.06
CA HIS A 246 -11.49 1.50 -3.14
C HIS A 246 -12.14 2.70 -3.83
N GLN A 247 -11.84 2.92 -5.12
CA GLN A 247 -12.47 3.96 -5.94
C GLN A 247 -13.69 3.41 -6.68
N ASP A 248 -13.58 2.17 -7.19
CA ASP A 248 -14.63 1.54 -8.00
C ASP A 248 -15.83 1.09 -7.14
N SER A 249 -15.62 0.77 -5.86
CA SER A 249 -16.63 0.18 -4.97
C SER A 249 -16.37 0.59 -3.50
N PRO A 250 -16.65 1.86 -3.15
CA PRO A 250 -16.43 2.38 -1.79
C PRO A 250 -17.22 1.62 -0.71
N GLU A 251 -18.35 1.03 -1.04
CA GLU A 251 -19.14 0.20 -0.13
C GLU A 251 -18.37 -1.00 0.40
N LEU A 252 -17.43 -1.55 -0.37
CA LEU A 252 -16.58 -2.65 0.09
C LEU A 252 -15.53 -2.18 1.12
N ILE A 253 -15.16 -0.89 1.11
CA ILE A 253 -14.34 -0.29 2.17
C ILE A 253 -15.14 -0.27 3.47
N HIS A 254 -16.41 0.13 3.42
CA HIS A 254 -17.29 0.11 4.60
C HIS A 254 -17.47 -1.33 5.13
N GLU A 255 -17.71 -2.31 4.25
CA GLU A 255 -17.79 -3.72 4.65
C GLU A 255 -16.51 -4.20 5.34
N ALA A 256 -15.35 -3.86 4.78
CA ALA A 256 -14.06 -4.25 5.32
C ALA A 256 -13.79 -3.60 6.68
N LEU A 257 -14.01 -2.29 6.80
CA LEU A 257 -13.78 -1.55 8.05
C LEU A 257 -14.78 -1.96 9.14
N ASN A 258 -16.07 -2.08 8.83
CA ASN A 258 -17.06 -2.59 9.78
C ASN A 258 -16.59 -3.91 10.39
N TRP A 259 -16.19 -4.85 9.54
CA TRP A 259 -15.71 -6.15 10.01
C TRP A 259 -14.47 -6.01 10.90
N ILE A 260 -13.49 -5.17 10.52
CA ILE A 260 -12.28 -4.94 11.34
C ILE A 260 -12.69 -4.38 12.72
N PHE A 261 -13.53 -3.35 12.76
CA PHE A 261 -13.94 -2.73 14.02
C PHE A 261 -14.79 -3.66 14.90
N GLU A 262 -15.67 -4.48 14.32
CA GLU A 262 -16.38 -5.53 15.05
C GLU A 262 -15.42 -6.53 15.71
N GLN A 263 -14.36 -6.94 14.99
CA GLN A 263 -13.36 -7.82 15.58
C GLN A 263 -12.57 -7.14 16.72
N LEU A 264 -12.22 -5.87 16.57
CA LEU A 264 -11.52 -5.12 17.62
C LEU A 264 -12.36 -5.02 18.89
N GLN A 265 -13.65 -4.67 18.78
CA GLN A 265 -14.57 -4.62 19.91
C GLN A 265 -14.73 -5.99 20.61
N SER A 266 -14.70 -7.08 19.84
CA SER A 266 -14.80 -8.43 20.41
C SER A 266 -13.53 -8.88 21.14
N MET A 267 -12.39 -8.24 20.92
CA MET A 267 -11.12 -8.54 21.58
C MET A 267 -10.92 -7.73 22.88
N GLU A 268 -11.67 -6.63 23.05
CA GLU A 268 -11.65 -5.79 24.24
C GLU A 268 -12.60 -6.29 25.35
N ASN A 269 -13.60 -7.12 24.97
CA ASN A 269 -14.56 -7.77 25.88
C ASN A 269 -14.07 -9.16 26.32
#